data_1eee6c492ef0b37d0291712e0b828a58
#
_entry.id   1eee6c492ef0b37d0291712e0b828a58
#
_cell.length_a   1.000
_cell.length_b   1.000
_cell.length_c   1.000
_cell.angle_alpha   90.00
_cell.angle_beta   90.00
_cell.angle_gamma   90.00
#
_symmetry.space_group_name_H-M   'P 1'
#
loop_
_entity.id
_entity.type
_entity.pdbx_description
1 polymer ?
#
loop_
_entity_poly.entity_id
_entity_poly.type
_entity_poly.pdbx_seq_one_letter_code
_entity_poly.pdbx_strand_id
1 'polypeptide(L)'
;MLDELTKFENYDVYLVGKCTKSALQVNMSSKDYKLSSSLKHFFGFSKFRGLQEEVIHTLLSGKDTFVIMPTGGGKSLCYQLPALILKGTAIVVSPLIALMKNQVDAIRGISKQDGVAHVLNSSLTKSQVQTVKDDITNGVTKLLYVAPESLTKQDYVDFLRSVPISFMAVDEAHCISEWGHDFRPEYRNLRGILDRIDEKIPVIGLTATATPKVQEDILKNLGITNAVTFKASFNRPNLFYEVLSKTCLLYTSPSPRDVEESRMPSSA
;
A
#
# COMPACT_ATOMS: atom_id res chain seq x y z
N MET A 1 -10.18 5.95 32.15
CA MET A 1 -10.10 6.17 30.70
C MET A 1 -8.69 6.55 30.25
N LEU A 2 -7.67 6.35 31.11
CA LEU A 2 -6.24 6.57 30.82
C LEU A 2 -5.44 5.26 30.80
N ASP A 3 -6.07 4.13 31.18
CA ASP A 3 -5.38 2.84 31.31
C ASP A 3 -5.30 1.99 30.04
N GLU A 4 -5.99 2.36 28.95
CA GLU A 4 -5.89 1.61 27.69
C GLU A 4 -4.81 2.16 26.74
N LEU A 5 -4.33 3.37 26.96
CA LEU A 5 -3.20 3.93 26.18
C LEU A 5 -1.86 3.28 26.54
N THR A 6 -1.75 2.68 27.73
CA THR A 6 -0.53 2.02 28.20
C THR A 6 -0.29 0.64 27.58
N LYS A 7 -1.27 0.05 26.86
CA LYS A 7 -1.07 -1.24 26.17
C LYS A 7 -0.22 -1.14 24.89
N PHE A 8 0.01 0.05 24.38
CA PHE A 8 0.93 0.26 23.25
C PHE A 8 2.38 0.49 23.69
N GLU A 9 2.63 0.74 24.96
CA GLU A 9 3.97 1.04 25.49
C GLU A 9 4.85 -0.20 25.72
N ASN A 10 4.29 -1.40 25.66
CA ASN A 10 5.05 -2.65 25.87
C ASN A 10 5.78 -3.18 24.62
N TYR A 11 5.72 -2.46 23.50
CA TYR A 11 6.66 -2.67 22.43
C TYR A 11 7.82 -1.71 22.63
N ASP A 12 8.78 -2.10 23.48
CA ASP A 12 10.01 -1.36 23.75
C ASP A 12 10.81 -1.13 22.47
N VAL A 13 10.44 -0.11 21.72
CA VAL A 13 11.32 0.52 20.75
C VAL A 13 12.10 1.59 21.51
N TYR A 14 13.13 1.17 22.22
CA TYR A 14 14.08 2.10 22.81
C TYR A 14 14.87 2.81 21.72
N LEU A 15 14.40 3.99 21.32
CA LEU A 15 15.22 5.00 20.68
C LEU A 15 15.72 5.95 21.76
N VAL A 16 16.84 5.59 22.39
CA VAL A 16 17.62 6.53 23.21
C VAL A 16 18.45 7.38 22.23
N GLY A 17 18.11 8.64 22.09
CA GLY A 17 18.91 9.58 21.34
C GLY A 17 18.17 10.86 21.02
N LYS A 18 18.67 11.99 21.53
CA LYS A 18 18.16 13.34 21.23
C LYS A 18 18.06 13.54 19.73
N CYS A 19 16.86 13.89 19.25
CA CYS A 19 16.53 14.10 17.84
C CYS A 19 17.24 15.37 17.35
N THR A 20 18.40 15.23 16.72
CA THR A 20 18.92 16.20 15.78
C THR A 20 18.71 15.61 14.38
N LYS A 21 18.24 16.43 13.41
CA LYS A 21 17.88 16.03 12.03
C LYS A 21 18.95 15.27 11.23
N SER A 22 20.13 15.01 11.80
CA SER A 22 21.24 14.31 11.15
C SER A 22 21.49 12.88 11.61
N ALA A 23 20.65 12.30 12.48
CA ALA A 23 20.96 11.03 13.16
C ALA A 23 19.99 9.89 12.86
N LEU A 24 19.26 9.90 11.74
CA LEU A 24 18.45 8.75 11.29
C LEU A 24 19.23 7.80 10.37
N GLN A 25 20.56 7.73 10.49
CA GLN A 25 21.27 6.49 10.18
C GLN A 25 21.12 5.56 11.38
N VAL A 26 19.95 4.97 11.50
CA VAL A 26 19.77 3.86 12.42
C VAL A 26 20.51 2.67 11.83
N ASN A 27 21.69 2.39 12.39
CA ASN A 27 22.28 1.06 12.35
C ASN A 27 21.30 0.10 13.02
N MET A 28 20.32 -0.38 12.26
CA MET A 28 19.43 -1.45 12.67
C MET A 28 20.13 -2.79 12.44
N SER A 29 21.16 -3.08 13.29
CA SER A 29 21.55 -4.45 13.50
C SER A 29 20.38 -5.19 14.17
N SER A 30 19.74 -6.10 13.44
CA SER A 30 18.90 -7.22 13.92
C SER A 30 18.12 -6.97 15.22
N LYS A 31 17.20 -6.01 15.26
CA LYS A 31 16.06 -6.11 16.14
C LYS A 31 15.07 -7.04 15.46
N ASP A 32 15.03 -8.27 15.92
CA ASP A 32 13.96 -9.23 15.63
C ASP A 32 12.64 -8.61 16.10
N TYR A 33 12.00 -7.84 15.21
CA TYR A 33 10.59 -7.56 15.40
C TYR A 33 9.93 -8.93 15.42
N LYS A 34 9.26 -9.28 16.49
CA LYS A 34 8.43 -10.48 16.52
C LYS A 34 7.25 -10.25 15.57
N LEU A 35 7.53 -10.20 14.27
CA LEU A 35 6.56 -9.87 13.20
C LEU A 35 5.33 -10.77 13.29
N SER A 36 5.52 -12.04 13.61
CA SER A 36 4.43 -12.99 13.82
C SER A 36 3.51 -12.58 14.98
N SER A 37 4.06 -12.00 16.05
CA SER A 37 3.25 -11.49 17.19
C SER A 37 2.45 -10.27 16.77
N SER A 38 3.06 -9.34 16.03
CA SER A 38 2.40 -8.15 15.50
C SER A 38 1.32 -8.51 14.48
N LEU A 39 1.60 -9.48 13.60
CA LEU A 39 0.63 -10.00 12.64
C LEU A 39 -0.60 -10.57 13.35
N LYS A 40 -0.38 -11.38 14.38
CA LYS A 40 -1.47 -11.96 15.18
C LYS A 40 -2.23 -10.89 15.94
N HIS A 41 -1.52 -9.92 16.52
CA HIS A 41 -2.12 -8.84 17.30
C HIS A 41 -3.04 -7.96 16.45
N PHE A 42 -2.52 -7.43 15.32
CA PHE A 42 -3.27 -6.49 14.50
C PHE A 42 -4.27 -7.17 13.56
N PHE A 43 -3.90 -8.30 12.95
CA PHE A 43 -4.68 -8.89 11.87
C PHE A 43 -5.29 -10.26 12.23
N GLY A 44 -4.97 -10.83 13.39
CA GLY A 44 -5.45 -12.14 13.82
C GLY A 44 -4.84 -13.31 13.06
N PHE A 45 -3.92 -13.08 12.13
CA PHE A 45 -3.28 -14.13 11.35
C PHE A 45 -2.11 -14.76 12.12
N SER A 46 -2.01 -16.10 12.05
CA SER A 46 -0.95 -16.84 12.72
C SER A 46 0.34 -16.97 11.89
N LYS A 47 0.27 -16.77 10.57
CA LYS A 47 1.39 -16.94 9.64
C LYS A 47 1.29 -15.96 8.48
N PHE A 48 2.44 -15.51 7.99
CA PHE A 48 2.56 -14.78 6.72
C PHE A 48 2.33 -15.72 5.53
N ARG A 49 1.94 -15.15 4.40
CA ARG A 49 1.76 -15.87 3.13
C ARG A 49 2.88 -15.50 2.16
N GLY A 50 3.47 -16.51 1.52
CA GLY A 50 4.49 -16.30 0.50
C GLY A 50 5.60 -15.36 0.97
N LEU A 51 5.86 -14.31 0.22
CA LEU A 51 6.97 -13.37 0.45
C LEU A 51 6.65 -12.21 1.42
N GLN A 52 5.47 -12.20 2.07
CA GLN A 52 5.03 -11.08 2.89
C GLN A 52 6.01 -10.73 4.01
N GLU A 53 6.53 -11.73 4.72
CA GLU A 53 7.45 -11.53 5.85
C GLU A 53 8.76 -10.87 5.40
N GLU A 54 9.33 -11.36 4.30
CA GLU A 54 10.58 -10.84 3.73
C GLU A 54 10.41 -9.40 3.22
N VAL A 55 9.29 -9.10 2.57
CA VAL A 55 8.94 -7.75 2.10
C VAL A 55 8.84 -6.79 3.28
N ILE A 56 8.09 -7.17 4.32
CA ILE A 56 7.89 -6.37 5.52
C ILE A 56 9.23 -6.12 6.22
N HIS A 57 10.05 -7.16 6.38
CA HIS A 57 11.35 -7.04 7.00
C HIS A 57 12.27 -6.08 6.23
N THR A 58 12.25 -6.15 4.91
CA THR A 58 13.04 -5.27 4.04
C THR A 58 12.61 -3.80 4.20
N LEU A 59 11.30 -3.53 4.18
CA LEU A 59 10.77 -2.18 4.37
C LEU A 59 11.09 -1.64 5.77
N LEU A 60 10.93 -2.46 6.82
CA LEU A 60 11.27 -2.08 8.20
C LEU A 60 12.77 -1.80 8.39
N SER A 61 13.62 -2.38 7.55
CA SER A 61 15.06 -2.06 7.53
C SER A 61 15.40 -0.75 6.82
N GLY A 62 14.40 0.00 6.36
CA GLY A 62 14.56 1.29 5.70
C GLY A 62 15.01 1.20 4.24
N LYS A 63 14.81 0.05 3.57
CA LYS A 63 15.19 -0.16 2.17
C LYS A 63 14.01 0.05 1.25
N ASP A 64 14.27 0.66 0.10
CA ASP A 64 13.32 0.71 -0.99
C ASP A 64 12.97 -0.71 -1.45
N THR A 65 11.70 -0.93 -1.72
CA THR A 65 11.16 -2.26 -1.99
C THR A 65 10.22 -2.21 -3.18
N PHE A 66 10.30 -3.20 -4.06
CA PHE A 66 9.38 -3.35 -5.18
C PHE A 66 8.72 -4.72 -5.15
N VAL A 67 7.39 -4.76 -5.18
CA VAL A 67 6.62 -5.98 -4.95
C VAL A 67 5.68 -6.26 -6.11
N ILE A 68 5.82 -7.45 -6.68
CA ILE A 68 4.93 -7.97 -7.72
C ILE A 68 4.23 -9.19 -7.15
N MET A 69 2.96 -9.05 -6.81
CA MET A 69 2.13 -10.12 -6.27
C MET A 69 0.75 -10.13 -6.95
N PRO A 70 0.17 -11.29 -7.25
CA PRO A 70 -1.15 -11.39 -7.85
C PRO A 70 -2.21 -10.73 -6.97
N THR A 71 -3.35 -10.37 -7.57
CA THR A 71 -4.53 -9.93 -6.81
C THR A 71 -4.95 -11.02 -5.83
N GLY A 72 -5.28 -10.65 -4.60
CA GLY A 72 -5.53 -11.59 -3.51
C GLY A 72 -4.28 -12.17 -2.83
N GLY A 73 -3.06 -11.82 -3.30
CA GLY A 73 -1.79 -12.23 -2.68
C GLY A 73 -1.46 -11.53 -1.35
N GLY A 74 -2.29 -10.58 -0.93
CA GLY A 74 -2.11 -9.86 0.34
C GLY A 74 -1.10 -8.71 0.27
N LYS A 75 -0.99 -8.02 -0.88
CA LYS A 75 -0.13 -6.84 -1.07
C LYS A 75 -0.31 -5.78 0.01
N SER A 76 -1.56 -5.49 0.39
CA SER A 76 -1.87 -4.43 1.36
C SER A 76 -1.23 -4.67 2.72
N LEU A 77 -1.13 -5.93 3.16
CA LEU A 77 -0.48 -6.29 4.42
C LEU A 77 0.99 -5.87 4.45
N CYS A 78 1.66 -5.90 3.29
CA CYS A 78 3.08 -5.57 3.17
C CYS A 78 3.41 -4.12 3.53
N TYR A 79 2.44 -3.21 3.48
CA TYR A 79 2.60 -1.83 3.94
C TYR A 79 1.75 -1.50 5.17
N GLN A 80 0.61 -2.15 5.36
CA GLN A 80 -0.26 -1.88 6.51
C GLN A 80 0.39 -2.30 7.83
N LEU A 81 0.96 -3.49 7.90
CA LEU A 81 1.61 -3.96 9.13
C LEU A 81 2.84 -3.11 9.51
N PRO A 82 3.77 -2.79 8.61
CA PRO A 82 4.85 -1.85 8.92
C PRO A 82 4.38 -0.48 9.38
N ALA A 83 3.31 0.07 8.79
CA ALA A 83 2.75 1.35 9.19
C ALA A 83 2.26 1.33 10.63
N LEU A 84 1.62 0.24 11.07
CA LEU A 84 1.14 0.09 12.44
C LEU A 84 2.28 -0.09 13.45
N ILE A 85 3.42 -0.64 13.02
CA ILE A 85 4.60 -0.87 13.88
C ILE A 85 5.47 0.38 13.99
N LEU A 86 5.69 1.08 12.88
CA LEU A 86 6.62 2.20 12.82
C LEU A 86 6.06 3.47 13.49
N LYS A 87 6.98 4.33 13.94
CA LYS A 87 6.64 5.69 14.36
C LYS A 87 6.40 6.57 13.14
N GLY A 88 5.48 7.53 13.27
CA GLY A 88 5.08 8.42 12.19
C GLY A 88 3.95 7.84 11.35
N THR A 89 3.64 8.52 10.26
CA THR A 89 2.53 8.21 9.34
C THR A 89 3.09 7.65 8.03
N ALA A 90 2.57 6.52 7.56
CA ALA A 90 2.83 6.02 6.22
C ALA A 90 1.88 6.70 5.22
N ILE A 91 2.44 7.21 4.13
CA ILE A 91 1.65 7.75 3.01
C ILE A 91 1.39 6.61 2.03
N VAL A 92 0.12 6.35 1.71
CA VAL A 92 -0.28 5.32 0.74
C VAL A 92 -0.93 6.00 -0.46
N VAL A 93 -0.23 6.02 -1.58
CA VAL A 93 -0.77 6.54 -2.84
C VAL A 93 -1.55 5.44 -3.55
N SER A 94 -2.81 5.70 -3.86
CA SER A 94 -3.69 4.75 -4.55
C SER A 94 -4.55 5.48 -5.59
N PRO A 95 -4.84 4.84 -6.76
CA PRO A 95 -5.55 5.51 -7.86
C PRO A 95 -7.06 5.57 -7.67
N LEU A 96 -7.63 4.78 -6.77
CA LEU A 96 -9.07 4.58 -6.64
C LEU A 96 -9.58 5.00 -5.26
N ILE A 97 -10.35 6.10 -5.22
CA ILE A 97 -10.93 6.63 -3.97
C ILE A 97 -11.80 5.60 -3.24
N ALA A 98 -12.61 4.82 -3.97
CA ALA A 98 -13.43 3.77 -3.37
C ALA A 98 -12.60 2.68 -2.69
N LEU A 99 -11.48 2.29 -3.32
CA LEU A 99 -10.55 1.32 -2.75
C LEU A 99 -9.89 1.87 -1.47
N MET A 100 -9.44 3.12 -1.50
CA MET A 100 -8.86 3.78 -0.32
C MET A 100 -9.82 3.78 0.86
N LYS A 101 -11.09 4.10 0.63
CA LYS A 101 -12.13 4.09 1.67
C LYS A 101 -12.29 2.71 2.29
N ASN A 102 -12.41 1.67 1.46
CA ASN A 102 -12.53 0.28 1.93
C ASN A 102 -11.31 -0.14 2.77
N GLN A 103 -10.09 0.27 2.36
CA GLN A 103 -8.87 -0.02 3.11
C GLN A 103 -8.86 0.69 4.47
N VAL A 104 -9.25 1.97 4.51
CA VAL A 104 -9.35 2.75 5.75
C VAL A 104 -10.37 2.12 6.70
N ASP A 105 -11.56 1.79 6.21
CA ASP A 105 -12.62 1.17 7.02
C ASP A 105 -12.15 -0.18 7.59
N ALA A 106 -11.44 -0.99 6.80
CA ALA A 106 -10.86 -2.26 7.26
C ALA A 106 -9.84 -2.05 8.40
N ILE A 107 -8.92 -1.09 8.26
CA ILE A 107 -7.89 -0.80 9.28
C ILE A 107 -8.52 -0.23 10.56
N ARG A 108 -9.49 0.66 10.45
CA ARG A 108 -10.25 1.17 11.60
C ARG A 108 -10.98 0.08 12.35
N GLY A 109 -11.60 -0.86 11.62
CA GLY A 109 -12.27 -2.03 12.20
C GLY A 109 -11.32 -2.95 12.98
N ILE A 110 -10.08 -3.09 12.51
CA ILE A 110 -9.04 -3.91 13.16
C ILE A 110 -8.51 -3.21 14.42
N SER A 111 -8.17 -1.93 14.31
CA SER A 111 -7.55 -1.16 15.40
C SER A 111 -8.54 -0.65 16.44
N LYS A 112 -9.84 -0.64 16.11
CA LYS A 112 -10.90 -0.01 16.92
C LYS A 112 -10.65 1.48 17.21
N GLN A 113 -9.89 2.15 16.37
CA GLN A 113 -9.55 3.58 16.47
C GLN A 113 -9.82 4.27 15.13
N ASP A 114 -10.71 5.24 15.10
CA ASP A 114 -11.11 5.95 13.88
C ASP A 114 -9.98 6.78 13.29
N GLY A 115 -9.14 7.38 14.13
CA GLY A 115 -8.04 8.24 13.72
C GLY A 115 -6.80 7.50 13.17
N VAL A 116 -6.73 6.16 13.30
CA VAL A 116 -5.54 5.36 12.90
C VAL A 116 -5.27 5.41 11.41
N ALA A 117 -6.30 5.57 10.58
CA ALA A 117 -6.21 5.67 9.14
C ALA A 117 -7.17 6.71 8.59
N HIS A 118 -6.70 7.50 7.63
CA HIS A 118 -7.50 8.52 6.95
C HIS A 118 -7.33 8.45 5.44
N VAL A 119 -8.32 9.00 4.72
CA VAL A 119 -8.21 9.31 3.29
C VAL A 119 -8.05 10.81 3.13
N LEU A 120 -7.13 11.25 2.28
CA LEU A 120 -6.99 12.63 1.86
C LEU A 120 -7.27 12.75 0.36
N ASN A 121 -8.41 13.32 0.02
CA ASN A 121 -8.83 13.54 -1.37
C ASN A 121 -9.57 14.87 -1.52
N SER A 122 -9.97 15.21 -2.73
CA SER A 122 -10.64 16.47 -3.06
C SER A 122 -12.08 16.58 -2.55
N SER A 123 -12.70 15.49 -2.10
CA SER A 123 -14.09 15.49 -1.63
C SER A 123 -14.24 15.85 -0.16
N LEU A 124 -13.13 15.96 0.59
CA LEU A 124 -13.16 16.31 2.00
C LEU A 124 -13.48 17.78 2.23
N THR A 125 -14.31 18.05 3.23
CA THR A 125 -14.56 19.40 3.71
C THR A 125 -13.32 19.96 4.44
N LYS A 126 -13.23 21.28 4.57
CA LYS A 126 -12.13 21.91 5.31
C LYS A 126 -12.01 21.41 6.76
N SER A 127 -13.14 21.18 7.43
CA SER A 127 -13.18 20.65 8.79
C SER A 127 -12.59 19.22 8.84
N GLN A 128 -12.99 18.36 7.90
CA GLN A 128 -12.44 16.99 7.82
C GLN A 128 -10.94 16.98 7.54
N VAL A 129 -10.47 17.85 6.64
CA VAL A 129 -9.03 18.02 6.39
C VAL A 129 -8.30 18.46 7.66
N GLN A 130 -8.88 19.35 8.45
CA GLN A 130 -8.28 19.79 9.71
C GLN A 130 -8.20 18.64 10.71
N THR A 131 -9.26 17.85 10.88
CA THR A 131 -9.23 16.64 11.74
C THR A 131 -8.12 15.68 11.32
N VAL A 132 -7.95 15.42 10.01
CA VAL A 132 -6.87 14.58 9.50
C VAL A 132 -5.50 15.13 9.88
N LYS A 133 -5.29 16.44 9.72
CA LYS A 133 -4.04 17.11 10.08
C LYS A 133 -3.75 17.03 11.58
N ASP A 134 -4.76 17.22 12.41
CA ASP A 134 -4.64 17.15 13.86
C ASP A 134 -4.28 15.74 14.32
N ASP A 135 -4.93 14.71 13.78
CA ASP A 135 -4.65 13.32 14.10
C ASP A 135 -3.24 12.88 13.67
N ILE A 136 -2.76 13.37 12.52
CA ILE A 136 -1.37 13.13 12.07
C ILE A 136 -0.38 13.82 12.99
N THR A 137 -0.62 15.08 13.33
CA THR A 137 0.25 15.88 14.21
C THR A 137 0.34 15.28 15.61
N ASN A 138 -0.76 14.74 16.11
CA ASN A 138 -0.83 14.05 17.40
C ASN A 138 -0.27 12.61 17.35
N GLY A 139 0.16 12.12 16.18
CA GLY A 139 0.74 10.78 16.02
C GLY A 139 -0.27 9.64 16.09
N VAL A 140 -1.57 9.94 16.04
CA VAL A 140 -2.66 8.95 16.04
C VAL A 140 -2.72 8.23 14.71
N THR A 141 -2.58 8.98 13.59
CA THR A 141 -2.68 8.44 12.24
C THR A 141 -1.44 7.64 11.86
N LYS A 142 -1.64 6.37 11.54
CA LYS A 142 -0.60 5.46 11.05
C LYS A 142 -0.59 5.33 9.54
N LEU A 143 -1.75 5.44 8.90
CA LEU A 143 -1.91 5.31 7.45
C LEU A 143 -2.69 6.49 6.90
N LEU A 144 -2.10 7.22 5.98
CA LEU A 144 -2.75 8.27 5.22
C LEU A 144 -2.86 7.84 3.76
N TYR A 145 -4.06 7.47 3.33
CA TYR A 145 -4.35 7.17 1.93
C TYR A 145 -4.59 8.46 1.15
N VAL A 146 -3.87 8.63 0.06
CA VAL A 146 -3.88 9.89 -0.71
C VAL A 146 -4.07 9.60 -2.19
N ALA A 147 -4.96 10.34 -2.82
CA ALA A 147 -5.03 10.39 -4.27
C ALA A 147 -3.83 11.21 -4.83
N PRO A 148 -3.18 10.78 -5.91
CA PRO A 148 -1.98 11.44 -6.44
C PRO A 148 -2.21 12.93 -6.76
N GLU A 149 -3.41 13.28 -7.22
CA GLU A 149 -3.81 14.68 -7.51
C GLU A 149 -3.82 15.55 -6.24
N SER A 150 -4.06 14.95 -5.08
CA SER A 150 -4.04 15.69 -3.81
C SER A 150 -2.63 16.07 -3.40
N LEU A 151 -1.64 15.25 -3.75
CA LEU A 151 -0.23 15.52 -3.45
C LEU A 151 0.37 16.63 -4.32
N THR A 152 -0.32 17.10 -5.36
CA THR A 152 0.13 18.25 -6.16
C THR A 152 -0.10 19.59 -5.45
N LYS A 153 -1.00 19.63 -4.45
CA LYS A 153 -1.31 20.85 -3.70
C LYS A 153 -0.19 21.20 -2.74
N GLN A 154 0.36 22.41 -2.87
CA GLN A 154 1.48 22.89 -2.06
C GLN A 154 1.21 22.77 -0.55
N ASP A 155 0.02 23.20 -0.11
CA ASP A 155 -0.36 23.16 1.31
C ASP A 155 -0.29 21.76 1.95
N TYR A 156 -0.54 20.70 1.16
CA TYR A 156 -0.43 19.34 1.64
C TYR A 156 1.03 18.88 1.71
N VAL A 157 1.83 19.24 0.72
CA VAL A 157 3.26 18.92 0.71
C VAL A 157 3.97 19.60 1.87
N ASP A 158 3.69 20.89 2.10
CA ASP A 158 4.27 21.66 3.20
C ASP A 158 3.86 21.08 4.57
N PHE A 159 2.60 20.67 4.70
CA PHE A 159 2.14 19.98 5.89
C PHE A 159 2.86 18.64 6.11
N LEU A 160 2.91 17.78 5.09
CA LEU A 160 3.57 16.47 5.18
C LEU A 160 5.07 16.60 5.49
N ARG A 161 5.70 17.66 5.01
CA ARG A 161 7.10 17.98 5.35
C ARG A 161 7.30 18.33 6.83
N SER A 162 6.27 18.81 7.50
CA SER A 162 6.33 19.24 8.91
C SER A 162 6.11 18.11 9.92
N VAL A 163 5.66 16.93 9.47
CA VAL A 163 5.31 15.80 10.32
C VAL A 163 6.20 14.58 10.04
N PRO A 164 6.37 13.67 11.02
CA PRO A 164 7.19 12.47 10.78
C PRO A 164 6.49 11.50 9.85
N ILE A 165 7.09 11.23 8.69
CA ILE A 165 6.65 10.22 7.74
C ILE A 165 7.50 8.97 7.89
N SER A 166 6.88 7.80 7.99
CA SER A 166 7.57 6.53 8.16
C SER A 166 8.09 5.96 6.85
N PHE A 167 7.26 5.92 5.82
CA PHE A 167 7.59 5.50 4.45
C PHE A 167 6.47 5.93 3.49
N MET A 168 6.71 5.78 2.17
CA MET A 168 5.66 5.91 1.17
C MET A 168 5.37 4.57 0.51
N ALA A 169 4.10 4.19 0.43
CA ALA A 169 3.61 3.07 -0.37
C ALA A 169 2.92 3.59 -1.64
N VAL A 170 3.31 3.06 -2.79
CA VAL A 170 2.68 3.34 -4.08
C VAL A 170 1.95 2.07 -4.50
N ASP A 171 0.65 2.06 -4.25
CA ASP A 171 -0.22 0.97 -4.68
C ASP A 171 -0.59 1.13 -6.16
N GLU A 172 -0.82 0.00 -6.83
CA GLU A 172 -1.02 -0.07 -8.28
C GLU A 172 0.07 0.69 -9.06
N ALA A 173 1.34 0.47 -8.68
CA ALA A 173 2.49 1.18 -9.22
C ALA A 173 2.62 1.10 -10.75
N HIS A 174 1.94 0.15 -11.40
CA HIS A 174 1.88 0.07 -12.86
C HIS A 174 1.25 1.32 -13.51
N CYS A 175 0.46 2.10 -12.75
CA CYS A 175 -0.10 3.37 -13.22
C CYS A 175 0.97 4.44 -13.54
N ILE A 176 2.22 4.27 -13.08
CA ILE A 176 3.33 5.16 -13.39
C ILE A 176 3.78 5.04 -14.84
N SER A 177 3.67 3.84 -15.40
CA SER A 177 4.25 3.49 -16.70
C SER A 177 3.31 3.76 -17.85
N GLU A 178 3.79 4.49 -18.86
CA GLU A 178 3.08 4.66 -20.14
C GLU A 178 2.89 3.33 -20.89
N TRP A 179 3.68 2.32 -20.57
CA TRP A 179 3.57 0.98 -21.13
C TRP A 179 2.63 0.10 -20.29
N GLY A 180 2.07 0.63 -19.21
CA GLY A 180 1.06 -0.03 -18.38
C GLY A 180 -0.33 0.11 -18.99
N HIS A 181 -1.25 -0.74 -18.58
CA HIS A 181 -2.63 -0.74 -19.07
C HIS A 181 -3.53 0.35 -18.44
N ASP A 182 -3.08 1.01 -17.38
CA ASP A 182 -3.82 2.07 -16.67
C ASP A 182 -2.86 3.22 -16.30
N PHE A 183 -2.25 3.81 -17.35
CA PHE A 183 -1.33 4.93 -17.17
C PHE A 183 -2.03 6.16 -16.60
N ARG A 184 -1.42 6.78 -15.58
CA ARG A 184 -1.92 8.02 -14.95
C ARG A 184 -0.79 9.05 -14.84
N PRO A 185 -0.89 10.18 -15.56
CA PRO A 185 0.16 11.21 -15.56
C PRO A 185 0.53 11.72 -14.17
N GLU A 186 -0.43 11.76 -13.24
CA GLU A 186 -0.25 12.23 -11.86
C GLU A 186 0.74 11.35 -11.07
N TYR A 187 0.82 10.05 -11.40
CA TYR A 187 1.77 9.13 -10.77
C TYR A 187 3.22 9.42 -11.16
N ARG A 188 3.49 10.01 -12.32
CA ARG A 188 4.85 10.35 -12.74
C ARG A 188 5.52 11.42 -11.88
N ASN A 189 4.71 12.28 -11.29
CA ASN A 189 5.21 13.38 -10.46
C ASN A 189 5.52 12.93 -9.01
N LEU A 190 5.22 11.69 -8.64
CA LEU A 190 5.37 11.21 -7.26
C LEU A 190 6.81 11.33 -6.75
N ARG A 191 7.82 11.04 -7.58
CA ARG A 191 9.23 11.18 -7.15
C ARG A 191 9.55 12.62 -6.79
N GLY A 192 9.22 13.57 -7.65
CA GLY A 192 9.45 15.00 -7.38
C GLY A 192 8.69 15.51 -6.15
N ILE A 193 7.55 14.93 -5.83
CA ILE A 193 6.80 15.26 -4.62
C ILE A 193 7.49 14.66 -3.39
N LEU A 194 7.93 13.40 -3.46
CA LEU A 194 8.70 12.74 -2.40
C LEU A 194 9.95 13.53 -2.03
N ASP A 195 10.74 13.93 -3.02
CA ASP A 195 11.97 14.70 -2.82
C ASP A 195 11.69 16.04 -2.11
N ARG A 196 10.51 16.60 -2.30
CA ARG A 196 10.08 17.83 -1.60
C ARG A 196 9.65 17.58 -0.17
N ILE A 197 9.16 16.38 0.17
CA ILE A 197 8.79 16.02 1.54
C ILE A 197 10.05 15.64 2.33
N ASP A 198 10.72 14.57 1.92
CA ASP A 198 12.01 14.13 2.47
C ASP A 198 12.62 13.07 1.52
N GLU A 199 13.83 13.32 1.02
CA GLU A 199 14.54 12.43 0.09
C GLU A 199 14.89 11.05 0.68
N LYS A 200 14.87 10.93 2.01
CA LYS A 200 15.28 9.71 2.74
C LYS A 200 14.14 8.79 3.10
N ILE A 201 12.91 9.14 2.75
CA ILE A 201 11.74 8.30 3.04
C ILE A 201 11.83 7.01 2.21
N PRO A 202 11.81 5.81 2.86
CA PRO A 202 11.76 4.55 2.11
C PRO A 202 10.49 4.46 1.26
N VAL A 203 10.62 3.87 0.08
CA VAL A 203 9.50 3.70 -0.85
C VAL A 203 9.22 2.22 -1.07
N ILE A 204 7.95 1.83 -0.99
CA ILE A 204 7.50 0.53 -1.43
C ILE A 204 6.53 0.69 -2.61
N GLY A 205 6.91 0.17 -3.78
CA GLY A 205 6.03 0.07 -4.95
C GLY A 205 5.38 -1.29 -5.03
N LEU A 206 4.05 -1.34 -5.20
CA LEU A 206 3.31 -2.60 -5.27
C LEU A 206 2.45 -2.65 -6.53
N THR A 207 2.45 -3.78 -7.22
CA THR A 207 1.58 -4.01 -8.36
C THR A 207 1.18 -5.48 -8.48
N ALA A 208 0.04 -5.73 -9.12
CA ALA A 208 -0.35 -7.10 -9.48
C ALA A 208 0.27 -7.54 -10.81
N THR A 209 0.47 -6.62 -11.74
CA THR A 209 0.89 -6.92 -13.10
C THR A 209 1.95 -5.93 -13.56
N ALA A 210 3.09 -6.44 -14.02
CA ALA A 210 4.11 -5.63 -14.66
C ALA A 210 4.99 -6.50 -15.55
N THR A 211 5.06 -6.21 -16.84
CA THR A 211 6.06 -6.80 -17.73
C THR A 211 7.45 -6.29 -17.34
N PRO A 212 8.55 -6.92 -17.77
CA PRO A 212 9.91 -6.44 -17.47
C PRO A 212 10.11 -4.97 -17.82
N LYS A 213 9.60 -4.53 -18.97
CA LYS A 213 9.68 -3.13 -19.40
C LYS A 213 8.92 -2.18 -18.47
N VAL A 214 7.73 -2.58 -18.01
CA VAL A 214 6.93 -1.82 -17.03
C VAL A 214 7.65 -1.76 -15.68
N GLN A 215 8.29 -2.86 -15.25
CA GLN A 215 9.07 -2.90 -14.00
C GLN A 215 10.21 -1.88 -14.01
N GLU A 216 11.01 -1.87 -15.07
CA GLU A 216 12.12 -0.91 -15.23
C GLU A 216 11.61 0.54 -15.23
N ASP A 217 10.52 0.80 -15.92
CA ASP A 217 9.93 2.13 -15.99
C ASP A 217 9.39 2.59 -14.62
N ILE A 218 8.77 1.70 -13.86
CA ILE A 218 8.33 1.98 -12.47
C ILE A 218 9.51 2.33 -11.59
N LEU A 219 10.54 1.48 -11.56
CA LEU A 219 11.72 1.69 -10.73
C LEU A 219 12.42 3.01 -11.04
N LYS A 220 12.53 3.34 -12.33
CA LYS A 220 13.13 4.59 -12.80
C LYS A 220 12.31 5.81 -12.38
N ASN A 221 11.01 5.80 -12.63
CA ASN A 221 10.15 6.96 -12.35
C ASN A 221 9.91 7.18 -10.85
N LEU A 222 9.96 6.13 -10.00
CA LEU A 222 9.95 6.26 -8.55
C LEU A 222 11.33 6.62 -7.98
N GLY A 223 12.41 6.56 -8.78
CA GLY A 223 13.77 6.80 -8.30
C GLY A 223 14.30 5.72 -7.35
N ILE A 224 13.78 4.50 -7.44
CA ILE A 224 14.14 3.36 -6.56
C ILE A 224 14.83 2.24 -7.35
N THR A 225 15.73 2.59 -8.24
CA THR A 225 16.44 1.62 -9.12
C THR A 225 17.22 0.55 -8.36
N ASN A 226 17.59 0.83 -7.11
CA ASN A 226 18.29 -0.10 -6.21
C ASN A 226 17.36 -0.83 -5.25
N ALA A 227 16.04 -0.77 -5.46
CA ALA A 227 15.06 -1.42 -4.60
C ALA A 227 15.21 -2.94 -4.60
N VAL A 228 14.99 -3.55 -3.44
CA VAL A 228 14.88 -4.99 -3.34
C VAL A 228 13.57 -5.43 -3.99
N THR A 229 13.67 -6.26 -5.04
CA THR A 229 12.50 -6.69 -5.82
C THR A 229 12.02 -8.05 -5.38
N PHE A 230 10.74 -8.15 -5.05
CA PHE A 230 10.06 -9.39 -4.70
C PHE A 230 9.01 -9.73 -5.76
N LYS A 231 9.10 -10.94 -6.30
CA LYS A 231 8.17 -11.43 -7.32
C LYS A 231 7.55 -12.74 -6.88
N ALA A 232 6.28 -12.70 -6.55
CA ALA A 232 5.53 -13.91 -6.22
C ALA A 232 5.11 -14.67 -7.49
N SER A 233 4.94 -15.98 -7.35
CA SER A 233 4.39 -16.81 -8.42
C SER A 233 2.92 -16.45 -8.69
N PHE A 234 2.55 -16.41 -9.94
CA PHE A 234 1.15 -16.27 -10.39
C PHE A 234 0.45 -17.62 -10.50
N ASN A 235 1.19 -18.71 -10.34
CA ASN A 235 0.60 -20.04 -10.37
C ASN A 235 -0.33 -20.23 -9.16
N ARG A 236 -1.55 -20.65 -9.45
CA ARG A 236 -2.58 -20.97 -8.45
C ARG A 236 -2.85 -22.48 -8.51
N PRO A 237 -2.22 -23.30 -7.65
CA PRO A 237 -2.33 -24.76 -7.72
C PRO A 237 -3.77 -25.30 -7.61
N ASN A 238 -4.67 -24.47 -7.06
CA ASN A 238 -6.10 -24.77 -6.92
C ASN A 238 -6.94 -24.40 -8.14
N LEU A 239 -6.33 -23.83 -9.19
CA LEU A 239 -7.01 -23.47 -10.44
C LEU A 239 -6.42 -24.32 -11.56
N PHE A 240 -7.27 -25.07 -12.22
CA PHE A 240 -6.94 -25.82 -13.42
C PHE A 240 -7.36 -25.03 -14.66
N TYR A 241 -6.44 -24.89 -15.61
CA TYR A 241 -6.70 -24.28 -16.90
C TYR A 241 -6.51 -25.34 -17.98
N GLU A 242 -7.53 -25.59 -18.77
CA GLU A 242 -7.50 -26.51 -19.90
C GLU A 242 -7.68 -25.74 -21.21
N VAL A 243 -6.79 -25.98 -22.16
CA VAL A 243 -6.92 -25.44 -23.51
C VAL A 243 -7.40 -26.56 -24.41
N LEU A 244 -8.64 -26.45 -24.85
CA LEU A 244 -9.23 -27.38 -25.81
C LEU A 244 -9.08 -26.84 -27.22
N SER A 245 -8.66 -27.69 -28.16
CA SER A 245 -8.64 -27.34 -29.57
C SER A 245 -10.06 -27.15 -30.07
N LYS A 246 -10.36 -25.95 -30.56
CA LYS A 246 -11.67 -25.66 -31.15
C LYS A 246 -11.72 -26.22 -32.55
N THR A 247 -12.46 -27.31 -32.71
CA THR A 247 -12.58 -28.03 -34.00
C THR A 247 -13.66 -27.45 -34.92
N CYS A 248 -14.62 -26.68 -34.36
CA CYS A 248 -15.64 -25.97 -35.13
C CYS A 248 -15.98 -24.63 -34.48
N LEU A 249 -16.07 -23.58 -35.28
CA LEU A 249 -16.33 -22.21 -34.81
C LEU A 249 -17.75 -21.98 -34.26
N LEU A 250 -18.69 -22.89 -34.55
CA LEU A 250 -20.11 -22.60 -34.30
C LEU A 250 -20.75 -23.23 -33.07
N TYR A 251 -20.19 -24.32 -32.48
CA TYR A 251 -21.01 -25.07 -31.51
C TYR A 251 -20.29 -25.72 -30.32
N THR A 252 -19.09 -25.32 -29.92
CA THR A 252 -18.33 -26.06 -28.90
C THR A 252 -18.40 -25.59 -27.46
N SER A 253 -18.92 -24.40 -27.22
CA SER A 253 -19.27 -23.93 -25.87
C SER A 253 -20.15 -22.68 -25.98
N PRO A 254 -21.38 -22.71 -25.52
CA PRO A 254 -22.20 -21.51 -25.46
C PRO A 254 -21.53 -20.52 -24.51
N SER A 255 -21.40 -19.28 -24.93
CA SER A 255 -20.99 -18.18 -24.06
C SER A 255 -22.09 -18.01 -22.98
N PRO A 256 -21.73 -17.53 -21.78
CA PRO A 256 -22.77 -17.17 -20.80
C PRO A 256 -23.85 -16.23 -21.36
N ARG A 257 -23.53 -15.42 -22.36
CA ARG A 257 -24.50 -14.57 -23.09
C ARG A 257 -25.43 -15.37 -23.98
N ASP A 258 -24.93 -16.41 -24.63
CA ASP A 258 -25.75 -17.28 -25.50
C ASP A 258 -26.78 -18.08 -24.69
N VAL A 259 -26.51 -18.35 -23.41
CA VAL A 259 -27.44 -19.03 -22.48
C VAL A 259 -28.57 -18.09 -22.03
N GLU A 260 -28.32 -16.78 -21.92
CA GLU A 260 -29.33 -15.79 -21.59
C GLU A 260 -30.31 -15.54 -22.76
N GLU A 261 -29.80 -15.47 -23.99
CA GLU A 261 -30.66 -15.31 -25.19
C GLU A 261 -31.60 -16.52 -25.42
N SER A 262 -31.18 -17.72 -25.06
CA SER A 262 -32.02 -18.92 -25.17
C SER A 262 -33.17 -19.01 -24.16
N ARG A 263 -33.20 -18.08 -23.18
CA ARG A 263 -34.26 -18.00 -22.14
C ARG A 263 -35.33 -16.93 -22.44
N MET A 264 -35.30 -16.25 -23.57
CA MET A 264 -36.40 -15.39 -23.96
C MET A 264 -37.62 -16.26 -24.32
N PRO A 265 -38.75 -16.10 -23.62
CA PRO A 265 -39.98 -16.80 -24.01
C PRO A 265 -40.34 -16.28 -25.39
N SER A 266 -40.53 -17.20 -26.33
CA SER A 266 -41.22 -16.87 -27.57
C SER A 266 -42.58 -16.33 -27.24
N SER A 267 -42.76 -15.01 -27.33
CA SER A 267 -44.07 -14.39 -27.28
C SER A 267 -44.85 -14.89 -28.48
N ALA A 268 -45.87 -15.73 -28.21
CA ALA A 268 -46.90 -16.07 -29.13
C ALA A 268 -47.73 -14.84 -29.51
#